data_ff519de20656a67a79ca9710a2d90593
#
_entry.id   ff519de20656a67a79ca9710a2d90593
#
_cell.length_a   1.000
_cell.length_b   1.000
_cell.length_c   1.000
_cell.angle_alpha   90.00
_cell.angle_beta   90.00
_cell.angle_gamma   90.00
#
_symmetry.space_group_name_H-M   'P 1'
#
loop_
_entity.id
_entity.type
_entity.pdbx_description
1 polymer ?
#
loop_
_entity_poly.entity_id
_entity_poly.type
_entity_poly.pdbx_seq_one_letter_code
_entity_poly.pdbx_strand_id
1 'polypeptide(L)'
;RYQRTLERAANWLAGMQSKNGGFAAFDINNTYHYLNEIPFADHGALIDPPTSDVTARCIGFLGKYGKQAHQNAVYRGVSFLLREQEANGAWFGRWGTNYIYGTWSVLEAMQLAKQDMKHTAVRRAVQWLKSVQREDGGWGESNDSYLDPKLAELETSTAFQTAWALLGLMAAGEVKSESVRRGINYLLSAQSSNHLWEEPWFTAPGFPRVFYLRYHGYSKFF
;
A
#
# COMPACT_ATOMS: atom_id res chain seq x y z
N ARG A 1 -2.65 -11.21 26.97
CA ARG A 1 -4.11 -11.29 26.97
C ARG A 1 -4.66 -11.69 25.57
N TYR A 2 -4.07 -11.24 24.47
CA TYR A 2 -4.61 -11.46 23.12
C TYR A 2 -3.92 -12.57 22.32
N GLN A 3 -2.98 -13.31 22.89
CA GLN A 3 -2.15 -14.27 22.15
C GLN A 3 -2.98 -15.34 21.41
N ARG A 4 -4.00 -15.91 22.05
CA ARG A 4 -4.89 -16.90 21.43
C ARG A 4 -5.70 -16.30 20.24
N THR A 5 -6.11 -15.05 20.38
CA THR A 5 -6.83 -14.34 19.30
C THR A 5 -5.91 -14.09 18.11
N LEU A 6 -4.68 -13.62 18.34
CA LEU A 6 -3.69 -13.41 17.30
C LEU A 6 -3.32 -14.72 16.58
N GLU A 7 -3.20 -15.82 17.32
CA GLU A 7 -2.91 -17.14 16.73
C GLU A 7 -4.06 -17.62 15.84
N ARG A 8 -5.32 -17.48 16.30
CA ARG A 8 -6.49 -17.82 15.48
C ARG A 8 -6.57 -16.95 14.23
N ALA A 9 -6.30 -15.65 14.34
CA ALA A 9 -6.25 -14.74 13.20
C ALA A 9 -5.14 -15.14 12.21
N ALA A 10 -3.95 -15.48 12.69
CA ALA A 10 -2.83 -15.94 11.86
C ALA A 10 -3.18 -17.23 11.10
N ASN A 11 -3.78 -18.20 11.79
CA ASN A 11 -4.22 -19.46 11.16
C ASN A 11 -5.28 -19.21 10.07
N TRP A 12 -6.25 -18.34 10.36
CA TRP A 12 -7.30 -17.98 9.42
C TRP A 12 -6.70 -17.28 8.19
N LEU A 13 -5.87 -16.26 8.38
CA LEU A 13 -5.20 -15.56 7.30
C LEU A 13 -4.37 -16.51 6.43
N ALA A 14 -3.55 -17.39 7.04
CA ALA A 14 -2.77 -18.35 6.26
C ALA A 14 -3.67 -19.28 5.42
N GLY A 15 -4.86 -19.63 5.92
CA GLY A 15 -5.87 -20.40 5.16
C GLY A 15 -6.51 -19.62 4.02
N MET A 16 -6.51 -18.29 4.06
CA MET A 16 -7.05 -17.42 3.02
C MET A 16 -6.05 -17.08 1.90
N GLN A 17 -4.84 -17.63 1.95
CA GLN A 17 -3.84 -17.37 0.91
C GLN A 17 -4.17 -18.09 -0.39
N SER A 18 -4.21 -17.34 -1.49
CA SER A 18 -4.41 -17.88 -2.84
C SER A 18 -3.24 -18.72 -3.33
N LYS A 19 -3.48 -19.60 -4.33
CA LYS A 19 -2.45 -20.48 -4.92
C LYS A 19 -1.27 -19.71 -5.49
N ASN A 20 -1.48 -18.50 -6.02
CA ASN A 20 -0.42 -17.64 -6.55
C ASN A 20 0.44 -16.99 -5.44
N GLY A 21 0.08 -17.17 -4.15
CA GLY A 21 0.78 -16.61 -2.99
C GLY A 21 0.22 -15.27 -2.49
N GLY A 22 -0.64 -14.61 -3.24
CA GLY A 22 -1.28 -13.36 -2.85
C GLY A 22 -2.51 -13.56 -1.96
N PHE A 23 -3.02 -12.44 -1.45
CA PHE A 23 -4.26 -12.38 -0.67
C PHE A 23 -5.21 -11.40 -1.34
N ALA A 24 -6.46 -11.82 -1.49
CA ALA A 24 -7.57 -11.01 -1.95
C ALA A 24 -8.37 -10.47 -0.76
N ALA A 25 -9.21 -9.46 -1.00
CA ALA A 25 -10.01 -8.85 0.06
C ALA A 25 -11.13 -9.76 0.57
N PHE A 26 -11.67 -10.64 -0.28
CA PHE A 26 -12.84 -11.47 0.05
C PHE A 26 -12.58 -12.95 -0.10
N ASP A 27 -12.21 -13.42 -1.30
CA ASP A 27 -12.17 -14.84 -1.65
C ASP A 27 -10.77 -15.32 -2.01
N ILE A 28 -10.51 -16.62 -1.80
CA ILE A 28 -9.28 -17.26 -2.24
C ILE A 28 -9.37 -17.68 -3.70
N ASN A 29 -8.22 -17.68 -4.39
CA ASN A 29 -8.09 -18.14 -5.78
C ASN A 29 -8.99 -17.41 -6.79
N ASN A 30 -9.35 -16.18 -6.48
CA ASN A 30 -10.20 -15.34 -7.31
C ASN A 30 -9.36 -14.63 -8.38
N THR A 31 -8.84 -15.38 -9.35
CA THR A 31 -7.85 -14.92 -10.34
C THR A 31 -8.33 -14.93 -11.79
N TYR A 32 -9.62 -15.09 -12.00
CA TYR A 32 -10.23 -15.11 -13.34
C TYR A 32 -10.49 -13.68 -13.84
N HIS A 33 -9.44 -12.91 -14.09
CA HIS A 33 -9.49 -11.47 -14.41
C HIS A 33 -10.45 -11.13 -15.56
N TYR A 34 -10.62 -12.04 -16.53
CA TYR A 34 -11.53 -11.84 -17.66
C TYR A 34 -13.00 -11.61 -17.23
N LEU A 35 -13.40 -12.07 -16.02
CA LEU A 35 -14.72 -11.82 -15.50
C LEU A 35 -14.99 -10.34 -15.19
N ASN A 36 -13.95 -9.54 -14.99
CA ASN A 36 -14.07 -8.10 -14.82
C ASN A 36 -14.27 -7.36 -16.15
N GLU A 37 -13.98 -8.03 -17.29
CA GLU A 37 -14.09 -7.47 -18.63
C GLU A 37 -15.45 -7.72 -19.28
N ILE A 38 -16.33 -8.54 -18.68
CA ILE A 38 -17.63 -8.82 -19.25
C ILE A 38 -18.54 -7.57 -19.14
N PRO A 39 -19.44 -7.34 -20.14
CA PRO A 39 -20.21 -6.08 -20.24
C PRO A 39 -21.10 -5.74 -19.06
N PHE A 40 -21.48 -6.73 -18.27
CA PHE A 40 -22.35 -6.61 -17.08
C PHE A 40 -21.59 -6.80 -15.77
N ALA A 41 -20.26 -6.83 -15.79
CA ALA A 41 -19.46 -6.81 -14.57
C ALA A 41 -19.70 -5.47 -13.85
N ASP A 42 -20.13 -5.52 -12.58
CA ASP A 42 -20.38 -4.33 -11.78
C ASP A 42 -19.10 -3.49 -11.67
N HIS A 43 -19.14 -2.33 -12.28
CA HIS A 43 -18.00 -1.40 -12.35
C HIS A 43 -16.66 -2.02 -12.84
N GLY A 44 -16.70 -3.12 -13.61
CA GLY A 44 -15.50 -3.87 -13.98
C GLY A 44 -14.82 -4.54 -12.78
N ALA A 45 -15.58 -4.87 -11.74
CA ALA A 45 -15.09 -5.46 -10.50
C ALA A 45 -16.01 -6.59 -10.01
N LEU A 46 -16.38 -7.48 -10.91
CA LEU A 46 -17.17 -8.68 -10.57
C LEU A 46 -16.40 -9.56 -9.58
N ILE A 47 -15.09 -9.62 -9.71
CA ILE A 47 -14.18 -10.28 -8.78
C ILE A 47 -13.16 -9.31 -8.23
N ASP A 48 -12.64 -9.60 -7.04
CA ASP A 48 -11.52 -8.87 -6.44
C ASP A 48 -10.34 -9.83 -6.25
N PRO A 49 -9.38 -9.83 -7.20
CA PRO A 49 -8.24 -10.75 -7.16
C PRO A 49 -7.23 -10.36 -6.08
N PRO A 50 -6.24 -11.23 -5.76
CA PRO A 50 -5.13 -10.87 -4.89
C PRO A 50 -4.41 -9.61 -5.37
N THR A 51 -4.14 -8.68 -4.44
CA THR A 51 -3.48 -7.41 -4.70
C THR A 51 -2.28 -7.21 -3.79
N SER A 52 -1.38 -6.29 -4.19
CA SER A 52 -0.14 -6.03 -3.45
C SER A 52 -0.41 -5.47 -2.06
N ASP A 53 -1.34 -4.55 -1.91
CA ASP A 53 -1.66 -3.90 -0.64
C ASP A 53 -2.32 -4.88 0.37
N VAL A 54 -3.31 -5.67 -0.04
CA VAL A 54 -3.94 -6.69 0.82
C VAL A 54 -2.92 -7.76 1.19
N THR A 55 -2.13 -8.24 0.21
CA THR A 55 -1.06 -9.22 0.45
C THR A 55 -0.05 -8.66 1.44
N ALA A 56 0.38 -7.41 1.28
CA ALA A 56 1.30 -6.75 2.19
C ALA A 56 0.77 -6.71 3.63
N ARG A 57 -0.48 -6.29 3.81
CA ARG A 57 -1.11 -6.28 5.14
C ARG A 57 -1.13 -7.67 5.79
N CYS A 58 -1.48 -8.70 5.03
CA CYS A 58 -1.52 -10.07 5.52
C CYS A 58 -0.13 -10.59 5.91
N ILE A 59 0.88 -10.44 5.04
CA ILE A 59 2.23 -10.92 5.35
C ILE A 59 2.93 -10.11 6.44
N GLY A 60 2.66 -8.81 6.55
CA GLY A 60 3.13 -7.98 7.65
C GLY A 60 2.60 -8.47 8.98
N PHE A 61 1.30 -8.77 9.07
CA PHE A 61 0.70 -9.38 10.26
C PHE A 61 1.31 -10.76 10.56
N LEU A 62 1.40 -11.64 9.56
CA LEU A 62 1.97 -12.98 9.74
C LEU A 62 3.45 -12.94 10.10
N GLY A 63 4.22 -12.00 9.54
CA GLY A 63 5.63 -11.80 9.88
C GLY A 63 5.84 -11.33 11.32
N LYS A 64 4.95 -10.47 11.82
CA LYS A 64 5.02 -9.91 13.18
C LYS A 64 4.48 -10.85 14.26
N TYR A 65 3.34 -11.49 13.98
CA TYR A 65 2.57 -12.25 14.99
C TYR A 65 2.45 -13.74 14.68
N GLY A 66 2.83 -14.15 13.46
CA GLY A 66 2.78 -15.54 13.05
C GLY A 66 3.86 -16.39 13.75
N LYS A 67 3.62 -17.70 13.75
CA LYS A 67 4.57 -18.71 14.24
C LYS A 67 5.32 -19.36 13.07
N GLN A 68 6.24 -20.27 13.39
CA GLN A 68 6.98 -21.05 12.38
C GLN A 68 6.07 -21.71 11.34
N ALA A 69 4.89 -22.17 11.74
CA ALA A 69 3.90 -22.76 10.82
C ALA A 69 3.42 -21.81 9.72
N HIS A 70 3.52 -20.48 9.92
CA HIS A 70 3.07 -19.46 8.96
C HIS A 70 4.19 -18.99 8.01
N GLN A 71 5.45 -19.42 8.22
CA GLN A 71 6.59 -18.94 7.43
C GLN A 71 6.46 -19.24 5.94
N ASN A 72 5.88 -20.38 5.58
CA ASN A 72 5.62 -20.70 4.18
C ASN A 72 4.62 -19.72 3.53
N ALA A 73 3.59 -19.30 4.26
CA ALA A 73 2.64 -18.29 3.79
C ALA A 73 3.33 -16.92 3.60
N VAL A 74 4.19 -16.52 4.53
CA VAL A 74 5.01 -15.30 4.42
C VAL A 74 5.89 -15.37 3.18
N TYR A 75 6.64 -16.46 3.00
CA TYR A 75 7.54 -16.65 1.85
C TYR A 75 6.79 -16.54 0.51
N ARG A 76 5.66 -17.22 0.39
CA ARG A 76 4.83 -17.18 -0.83
C ARG A 76 4.26 -15.79 -1.08
N GLY A 77 3.83 -15.07 -0.03
CA GLY A 77 3.34 -13.71 -0.12
C GLY A 77 4.44 -12.72 -0.55
N VAL A 78 5.64 -12.84 0.02
CA VAL A 78 6.81 -12.07 -0.41
C VAL A 78 7.12 -12.34 -1.89
N SER A 79 7.13 -13.61 -2.30
CA SER A 79 7.35 -13.98 -3.70
C SER A 79 6.29 -13.41 -4.64
N PHE A 80 5.02 -13.35 -4.21
CA PHE A 80 3.95 -12.65 -4.93
C PHE A 80 4.29 -11.16 -5.08
N LEU A 81 4.60 -10.46 -3.99
CA LEU A 81 4.89 -9.02 -4.03
C LEU A 81 6.09 -8.68 -4.93
N LEU A 82 7.12 -9.52 -4.93
CA LEU A 82 8.29 -9.31 -5.81
C LEU A 82 7.94 -9.41 -7.30
N ARG A 83 6.95 -10.24 -7.67
CA ARG A 83 6.47 -10.34 -9.06
C ARG A 83 5.56 -9.19 -9.47
N GLU A 84 4.81 -8.64 -8.51
CA GLU A 84 3.86 -7.54 -8.75
C GLU A 84 4.51 -6.15 -8.77
N GLN A 85 5.83 -6.06 -8.55
CA GLN A 85 6.51 -4.77 -8.58
C GLN A 85 6.50 -4.18 -9.99
N GLU A 86 6.01 -2.96 -10.12
CA GLU A 86 5.98 -2.22 -11.37
C GLU A 86 7.38 -1.93 -11.94
N ALA A 87 7.46 -1.67 -13.24
CA ALA A 87 8.73 -1.38 -13.92
C ALA A 87 9.45 -0.17 -13.32
N ASN A 88 8.73 0.83 -12.80
CA ASN A 88 9.28 2.00 -12.14
C ASN A 88 9.75 1.75 -10.69
N GLY A 89 9.42 0.59 -10.11
CA GLY A 89 9.78 0.21 -8.74
C GLY A 89 8.67 0.39 -7.71
N ALA A 90 7.52 0.95 -8.07
CA ALA A 90 6.36 1.09 -7.21
C ALA A 90 5.55 -0.22 -7.12
N TRP A 91 4.52 -0.20 -6.26
CA TRP A 91 3.44 -1.20 -6.26
C TRP A 91 2.08 -0.54 -6.33
N PHE A 92 1.21 -1.12 -7.13
CA PHE A 92 -0.18 -0.72 -7.25
C PHE A 92 -0.92 -0.97 -5.93
N GLY A 93 -1.76 0.00 -5.51
CA GLY A 93 -2.62 -0.06 -4.34
C GLY A 93 -4.10 -0.07 -4.70
N ARG A 94 -4.80 -1.16 -4.39
CA ARG A 94 -6.22 -1.34 -4.71
C ARG A 94 -7.14 -0.59 -3.75
N TRP A 95 -6.79 -0.58 -2.46
CA TRP A 95 -7.67 -0.09 -1.38
C TRP A 95 -7.28 1.28 -0.82
N GLY A 96 -6.42 1.98 -1.49
CA GLY A 96 -5.99 3.35 -1.22
C GLY A 96 -5.22 3.90 -2.40
N THR A 97 -5.30 5.19 -2.64
CA THR A 97 -4.70 5.88 -3.78
C THR A 97 -3.20 6.03 -3.59
N ASN A 98 -2.52 5.56 -4.51
CA ASN A 98 -2.50 4.38 -5.36
C ASN A 98 -1.10 3.77 -5.22
N TYR A 99 -0.11 4.26 -5.99
CA TYR A 99 1.26 3.75 -5.96
C TYR A 99 2.01 4.13 -4.68
N ILE A 100 1.79 5.33 -4.11
CA ILE A 100 2.37 5.73 -2.82
C ILE A 100 1.86 4.79 -1.71
N TYR A 101 0.55 4.56 -1.67
CA TYR A 101 -0.11 3.67 -0.71
C TYR A 101 0.36 2.22 -0.86
N GLY A 102 0.37 1.69 -2.09
CA GLY A 102 0.80 0.32 -2.38
C GLY A 102 2.27 0.11 -2.02
N THR A 103 3.13 1.05 -2.40
CA THR A 103 4.57 0.99 -2.12
C THR A 103 4.87 1.05 -0.63
N TRP A 104 4.25 1.97 0.11
CA TRP A 104 4.37 1.97 1.57
C TRP A 104 3.95 0.64 2.19
N SER A 105 2.75 0.14 1.80
CA SER A 105 2.22 -1.11 2.34
C SER A 105 3.20 -2.27 2.18
N VAL A 106 3.85 -2.37 1.01
CA VAL A 106 4.83 -3.42 0.73
C VAL A 106 6.13 -3.22 1.51
N LEU A 107 6.68 -2.01 1.57
CA LEU A 107 7.92 -1.74 2.31
C LEU A 107 7.76 -2.05 3.81
N GLU A 108 6.65 -1.64 4.41
CA GLU A 108 6.34 -1.97 5.81
C GLU A 108 6.20 -3.47 6.02
N ALA A 109 5.49 -4.15 5.11
CA ALA A 109 5.32 -5.60 5.19
C ALA A 109 6.63 -6.36 5.08
N MET A 110 7.53 -5.96 4.19
CA MET A 110 8.87 -6.54 4.05
C MET A 110 9.68 -6.40 5.34
N GLN A 111 9.64 -5.23 5.98
CA GLN A 111 10.29 -5.01 7.28
C GLN A 111 9.70 -5.90 8.38
N LEU A 112 8.36 -5.93 8.52
CA LEU A 112 7.67 -6.75 9.53
C LEU A 112 7.89 -8.25 9.31
N ALA A 113 7.99 -8.68 8.06
CA ALA A 113 8.33 -10.04 7.66
C ALA A 113 9.84 -10.34 7.74
N LYS A 114 10.65 -9.39 8.24
CA LYS A 114 12.10 -9.52 8.43
C LYS A 114 12.86 -9.90 7.15
N GLN A 115 12.42 -9.34 6.02
CA GLN A 115 13.10 -9.51 4.76
C GLN A 115 14.36 -8.64 4.68
N ASP A 116 15.25 -8.97 3.74
CA ASP A 116 16.43 -8.14 3.48
C ASP A 116 16.02 -6.78 2.89
N MET A 117 16.09 -5.72 3.71
CA MET A 117 15.77 -4.36 3.28
C MET A 117 16.82 -3.76 2.33
N LYS A 118 17.92 -4.48 2.03
CA LYS A 118 18.88 -4.14 0.95
C LYS A 118 18.53 -4.82 -0.37
N HIS A 119 17.47 -5.62 -0.43
CA HIS A 119 17.02 -6.27 -1.66
C HIS A 119 16.77 -5.24 -2.77
N THR A 120 17.06 -5.61 -4.01
CA THR A 120 16.95 -4.71 -5.19
C THR A 120 15.55 -4.11 -5.32
N ALA A 121 14.49 -4.88 -5.07
CA ALA A 121 13.12 -4.39 -5.13
C ALA A 121 12.87 -3.27 -4.11
N VAL A 122 13.37 -3.40 -2.88
CA VAL A 122 13.27 -2.35 -1.83
C VAL A 122 14.01 -1.09 -2.27
N ARG A 123 15.25 -1.23 -2.80
CA ARG A 123 16.02 -0.09 -3.28
C ARG A 123 15.34 0.65 -4.44
N ARG A 124 14.75 -0.08 -5.38
CA ARG A 124 13.98 0.52 -6.49
C ARG A 124 12.78 1.31 -5.96
N ALA A 125 12.05 0.77 -5.00
CA ALA A 125 10.92 1.44 -4.37
C ALA A 125 11.33 2.72 -3.63
N VAL A 126 12.44 2.68 -2.89
CA VAL A 126 13.01 3.86 -2.23
C VAL A 126 13.40 4.93 -3.25
N GLN A 127 14.05 4.54 -4.35
CA GLN A 127 14.39 5.47 -5.43
C GLN A 127 13.15 6.09 -6.05
N TRP A 128 12.12 5.28 -6.32
CA TRP A 128 10.87 5.77 -6.86
C TRP A 128 10.18 6.76 -5.91
N LEU A 129 10.02 6.43 -4.61
CA LEU A 129 9.46 7.36 -3.63
C LEU A 129 10.22 8.69 -3.60
N LYS A 130 11.55 8.65 -3.61
CA LYS A 130 12.38 9.87 -3.66
C LYS A 130 12.19 10.66 -4.96
N SER A 131 12.00 10.00 -6.10
CA SER A 131 11.84 10.65 -7.40
C SER A 131 10.49 11.36 -7.57
N VAL A 132 9.45 10.91 -6.86
CA VAL A 132 8.11 11.52 -6.90
C VAL A 132 7.87 12.47 -5.70
N GLN A 133 8.87 12.72 -4.87
CA GLN A 133 8.80 13.75 -3.83
C GLN A 133 8.78 15.14 -4.46
N ARG A 134 7.83 15.96 -4.05
CA ARG A 134 7.61 17.29 -4.59
C ARG A 134 8.59 18.32 -4.02
N GLU A 135 8.61 19.50 -4.62
CA GLU A 135 9.51 20.59 -4.20
C GLU A 135 9.20 21.09 -2.78
N ASP A 136 7.93 21.05 -2.36
CA ASP A 136 7.50 21.40 -1.01
C ASP A 136 7.91 20.36 0.06
N GLY A 137 8.47 19.23 -0.37
CA GLY A 137 8.91 18.12 0.48
C GLY A 137 7.85 17.07 0.77
N GLY A 138 6.61 17.29 0.37
CA GLY A 138 5.52 16.33 0.50
C GLY A 138 5.37 15.37 -0.69
N TRP A 139 4.32 14.59 -0.66
CA TRP A 139 3.87 13.69 -1.73
C TRP A 139 2.39 13.88 -1.98
N GLY A 140 2.00 13.74 -3.24
CA GLY A 140 0.62 13.80 -3.67
C GLY A 140 0.41 13.03 -4.95
N GLU A 141 -0.64 12.23 -5.00
CA GLU A 141 -1.03 11.40 -6.13
C GLU A 141 -2.53 11.49 -6.38
N SER A 142 -2.90 11.73 -7.65
CA SER A 142 -4.30 11.80 -8.07
C SER A 142 -4.97 10.43 -8.11
N ASN A 143 -6.26 10.39 -7.78
CA ASN A 143 -7.10 9.20 -7.99
C ASN A 143 -7.19 8.81 -9.48
N ASP A 144 -6.92 9.73 -10.40
CA ASP A 144 -6.92 9.46 -11.84
C ASP A 144 -5.80 8.50 -12.26
N SER A 145 -4.78 8.29 -11.40
CA SER A 145 -3.77 7.25 -11.56
C SER A 145 -4.36 5.84 -11.70
N TYR A 146 -5.59 5.61 -11.24
CA TYR A 146 -6.31 4.36 -11.46
C TYR A 146 -6.83 4.19 -12.90
N LEU A 147 -6.97 5.27 -13.63
CA LEU A 147 -7.39 5.25 -15.04
C LEU A 147 -6.17 5.16 -15.96
N ASP A 148 -5.15 5.98 -15.70
CA ASP A 148 -3.87 5.97 -16.39
C ASP A 148 -2.76 6.38 -15.40
N PRO A 149 -1.70 5.57 -15.23
CA PRO A 149 -0.55 5.92 -14.40
C PRO A 149 0.08 7.29 -14.71
N LYS A 150 -0.07 7.78 -15.95
CA LYS A 150 0.42 9.10 -16.37
C LYS A 150 -0.37 10.25 -15.74
N LEU A 151 -1.57 9.99 -15.25
CA LEU A 151 -2.43 10.96 -14.58
C LEU A 151 -2.22 10.98 -13.05
N ALA A 152 -1.14 10.35 -12.55
CA ALA A 152 -0.83 10.29 -11.13
C ALA A 152 -0.45 11.65 -10.54
N GLU A 153 -0.04 12.61 -11.38
CA GLU A 153 0.42 13.91 -10.89
C GLU A 153 -0.74 14.69 -10.27
N LEU A 154 -0.53 15.15 -9.04
CA LEU A 154 -1.43 16.05 -8.33
C LEU A 154 -0.73 17.41 -8.18
N GLU A 155 -1.45 18.52 -8.31
CA GLU A 155 -0.87 19.87 -8.22
C GLU A 155 -0.27 20.18 -6.85
N THR A 156 -0.76 19.53 -5.79
CA THR A 156 -0.35 19.76 -4.39
C THR A 156 0.05 18.47 -3.69
N SER A 157 0.90 18.57 -2.68
CA SER A 157 1.12 17.47 -1.74
C SER A 157 -0.08 17.30 -0.81
N THR A 158 -0.28 16.08 -0.30
CA THR A 158 -1.30 15.77 0.69
C THR A 158 -0.67 15.24 1.97
N ALA A 159 -1.26 15.52 3.10
CA ALA A 159 -0.72 15.09 4.39
C ALA A 159 -0.75 13.57 4.54
N PHE A 160 -1.84 12.91 4.13
CA PHE A 160 -1.97 11.46 4.28
C PHE A 160 -1.01 10.71 3.35
N GLN A 161 -0.81 11.12 2.08
CA GLN A 161 0.14 10.47 1.18
C GLN A 161 1.58 10.75 1.59
N THR A 162 1.86 11.95 2.10
CA THR A 162 3.16 12.29 2.69
C THR A 162 3.46 11.38 3.88
N ALA A 163 2.49 11.17 4.78
CA ALA A 163 2.67 10.25 5.91
C ALA A 163 2.94 8.82 5.45
N TRP A 164 2.23 8.33 4.42
CA TRP A 164 2.46 6.99 3.86
C TRP A 164 3.86 6.85 3.23
N ALA A 165 4.28 7.83 2.44
CA ALA A 165 5.62 7.84 1.87
C ALA A 165 6.72 7.83 2.94
N LEU A 166 6.56 8.64 3.99
CA LEU A 166 7.47 8.66 5.13
C LEU A 166 7.54 7.31 5.85
N LEU A 167 6.39 6.68 6.14
CA LEU A 167 6.35 5.36 6.77
C LEU A 167 7.06 4.31 5.90
N GLY A 168 6.86 4.34 4.58
CA GLY A 168 7.55 3.45 3.64
C GLY A 168 9.07 3.66 3.64
N LEU A 169 9.52 4.91 3.53
CA LEU A 169 10.95 5.25 3.57
C LEU A 169 11.60 4.85 4.91
N MET A 170 10.93 5.12 6.03
CA MET A 170 11.43 4.75 7.35
C MET A 170 11.49 3.22 7.54
N ALA A 171 10.50 2.48 7.06
CA ALA A 171 10.52 1.01 7.04
C ALA A 171 11.70 0.47 6.23
N ALA A 172 12.06 1.15 5.13
CA ALA A 172 13.22 0.80 4.31
C ALA A 172 14.58 1.23 4.90
N GLY A 173 14.60 1.84 6.10
CA GLY A 173 15.83 2.26 6.78
C GLY A 173 16.31 3.68 6.46
N GLU A 174 15.54 4.45 5.70
CA GLU A 174 15.89 5.80 5.23
C GLU A 174 15.62 6.91 6.26
N VAL A 175 15.51 6.59 7.55
CA VAL A 175 15.12 7.50 8.65
C VAL A 175 15.93 8.79 8.68
N LYS A 176 17.21 8.75 8.29
CA LYS A 176 18.13 9.90 8.30
C LYS A 176 18.25 10.58 6.93
N SER A 177 17.46 10.17 5.94
CA SER A 177 17.55 10.75 4.59
C SER A 177 16.96 12.15 4.53
N GLU A 178 17.47 12.95 3.60
CA GLU A 178 16.97 14.30 3.32
C GLU A 178 15.48 14.28 2.92
N SER A 179 15.05 13.25 2.17
CA SER A 179 13.65 13.09 1.79
C SER A 179 12.73 12.95 3.00
N VAL A 180 13.13 12.15 4.00
CA VAL A 180 12.36 12.01 5.25
C VAL A 180 12.32 13.33 6.02
N ARG A 181 13.45 14.03 6.13
CA ARG A 181 13.52 15.35 6.80
C ARG A 181 12.58 16.37 6.13
N ARG A 182 12.59 16.45 4.80
CA ARG A 182 11.71 17.35 4.03
C ARG A 182 10.23 17.01 4.21
N GLY A 183 9.87 15.72 4.16
CA GLY A 183 8.50 15.29 4.36
C GLY A 183 7.96 15.57 5.76
N ILE A 184 8.78 15.41 6.79
CA ILE A 184 8.43 15.79 8.17
C ILE A 184 8.18 17.30 8.26
N ASN A 185 9.06 18.11 7.67
CA ASN A 185 8.90 19.57 7.64
C ASN A 185 7.61 19.99 6.92
N TYR A 186 7.27 19.33 5.80
CA TYR A 186 5.98 19.53 5.13
C TYR A 186 4.81 19.27 6.07
N LEU A 187 4.77 18.11 6.75
CA LEU A 187 3.68 17.77 7.67
C LEU A 187 3.57 18.80 8.81
N LEU A 188 4.68 19.23 9.37
CA LEU A 188 4.68 20.24 10.44
C LEU A 188 4.18 21.60 9.95
N SER A 189 4.55 22.02 8.74
CA SER A 189 4.11 23.30 8.16
C SER A 189 2.65 23.28 7.69
N ALA A 190 2.14 22.12 7.27
CA ALA A 190 0.75 21.94 6.82
C ALA A 190 -0.24 21.68 7.97
N GLN A 191 0.27 21.43 9.18
CA GLN A 191 -0.57 21.18 10.33
C GLN A 191 -1.27 22.47 10.80
N SER A 192 -2.59 22.43 10.94
CA SER A 192 -3.39 23.56 11.42
C SER A 192 -3.28 23.74 12.93
N SER A 193 -3.74 24.87 13.45
CA SER A 193 -3.69 25.22 14.88
C SER A 193 -4.46 24.25 15.81
N ASN A 194 -5.41 23.48 15.25
CA ASN A 194 -6.12 22.43 15.97
C ASN A 194 -5.37 21.08 15.98
N HIS A 195 -4.11 21.06 15.52
CA HIS A 195 -3.25 19.88 15.37
C HIS A 195 -3.75 18.82 14.39
N LEU A 196 -4.64 19.19 13.47
CA LEU A 196 -5.12 18.32 12.39
C LEU A 196 -4.61 18.82 11.03
N TRP A 197 -4.79 18.03 9.99
CA TRP A 197 -4.56 18.41 8.60
C TRP A 197 -5.90 18.51 7.88
N GLU A 198 -6.17 19.68 7.32
CA GLU A 198 -7.39 19.95 6.56
C GLU A 198 -7.03 20.13 5.10
N GLU A 199 -7.53 19.24 4.27
CA GLU A 199 -7.28 19.23 2.84
C GLU A 199 -8.51 18.76 2.08
N PRO A 200 -8.75 19.26 0.85
CA PRO A 200 -9.92 18.89 0.05
C PRO A 200 -9.81 17.51 -0.57
N TRP A 201 -8.60 16.96 -0.60
CA TRP A 201 -8.27 15.69 -1.23
C TRP A 201 -8.75 14.51 -0.40
N PHE A 202 -8.97 13.39 -1.09
CA PHE A 202 -9.42 12.16 -0.47
C PHE A 202 -8.69 10.96 -1.07
N THR A 203 -8.61 9.87 -0.34
CA THR A 203 -8.23 8.58 -0.91
C THR A 203 -9.47 7.78 -1.26
N ALA A 204 -9.37 6.91 -2.26
CA ALA A 204 -10.45 6.04 -2.70
C ALA A 204 -9.94 4.64 -3.03
N PRO A 205 -10.78 3.59 -2.94
CA PRO A 205 -10.42 2.29 -3.50
C PRO A 205 -10.41 2.35 -5.03
N GLY A 206 -9.44 1.65 -5.64
CA GLY A 206 -9.26 1.59 -7.08
C GLY A 206 -10.25 0.68 -7.78
N PHE A 207 -11.52 1.01 -7.71
CA PHE A 207 -12.53 0.40 -8.59
C PHE A 207 -12.42 1.06 -9.95
N PRO A 208 -12.09 0.34 -11.01
CA PRO A 208 -11.99 0.91 -12.34
C PRO A 208 -13.28 1.64 -12.68
N ARG A 209 -13.17 2.93 -13.08
CA ARG A 209 -14.26 3.80 -13.52
C ARG A 209 -15.22 4.32 -12.43
N VAL A 210 -15.05 3.93 -11.14
CA VAL A 210 -15.98 4.41 -10.10
C VAL A 210 -15.27 4.64 -8.77
N PHE A 211 -15.17 5.89 -8.37
CA PHE A 211 -14.68 6.31 -7.05
C PHE A 211 -15.86 6.68 -6.16
N TYR A 212 -16.78 5.75 -5.91
CA TYR A 212 -17.95 6.03 -5.08
C TYR A 212 -17.67 6.01 -3.58
N LEU A 213 -16.57 5.38 -3.14
CA LEU A 213 -16.10 5.44 -1.77
C LEU A 213 -14.96 6.45 -1.64
N ARG A 214 -15.24 7.57 -1.02
CA ARG A 214 -14.29 8.66 -0.77
C ARG A 214 -14.00 8.75 0.72
N TYR A 215 -12.72 8.59 1.08
CA TYR A 215 -12.29 8.61 2.48
C TYR A 215 -11.71 9.98 2.84
N HIS A 216 -12.56 10.98 3.03
CA HIS A 216 -12.14 12.34 3.40
C HIS A 216 -11.59 12.45 4.83
N GLY A 217 -12.01 11.58 5.74
CA GLY A 217 -11.58 11.63 7.13
C GLY A 217 -10.12 11.22 7.36
N TYR A 218 -9.52 10.54 6.42
CA TYR A 218 -8.15 10.02 6.57
C TYR A 218 -7.10 11.11 6.70
N SER A 219 -7.20 12.20 5.95
CA SER A 219 -6.27 13.32 6.01
C SER A 219 -6.14 13.95 7.40
N LYS A 220 -7.17 13.82 8.24
CA LYS A 220 -7.17 14.37 9.60
C LYS A 220 -6.41 13.51 10.61
N PHE A 221 -6.22 12.22 10.33
CA PHE A 221 -5.77 11.24 11.33
C PHE A 221 -4.56 10.40 10.90
N PHE A 222 -4.12 10.54 9.69
CA PHE A 222 -2.90 9.90 9.20
C PHE A 222 -1.73 10.87 9.27
#